data_60632ad8669b725ae4472346cda22b0e
#
_entry.id   60632ad8669b725ae4472346cda22b0e
#
_cell.length_a   1.000
_cell.length_b   1.000
_cell.length_c   1.000
_cell.angle_alpha   90.00
_cell.angle_beta   90.00
_cell.angle_gamma   90.00
#
_symmetry.space_group_name_H-M   'P 1'
#
loop_
_entity.id
_entity.type
_entity.pdbx_description
1 polymer ?
#
loop_
_entity_poly.entity_id
_entity_poly.type
_entity_poly.pdbx_seq_one_letter_code
_entity_poly.pdbx_strand_id
1 'polypeptide(L)'
;MMKKMLLAALLICAAGAGLADPVEGVWKTKPDDNGNFGHVQIKPCGAAFCGTLIRAFDGSGKEIASDNIGKNIIWDMVAYPDGFYDDGKVWSPDRDKTYNSDMTLAGNKLAVRGCMLGICRDGGTWSRVK
;
A
#
# COMPACT_ATOMS: atom_id res chain seq x y z
N MET A 1 34.50 -21.92 -34.49
CA MET A 1 34.09 -21.66 -34.30
C MET A 1 33.11 -21.24 -33.84
N MET A 2 32.75 -20.92 -33.62
CA MET A 2 31.92 -20.53 -33.27
C MET A 2 31.29 -20.51 -32.28
N LYS A 3 31.10 -20.33 -31.74
CA LYS A 3 30.54 -20.40 -30.88
C LYS A 3 30.19 -19.63 -30.09
N LYS A 4 30.01 -19.09 -29.76
CA LYS A 4 29.83 -18.35 -29.07
C LYS A 4 28.77 -17.82 -28.77
N MET A 5 28.16 -17.62 -28.83
CA MET A 5 27.14 -17.05 -28.74
C MET A 5 26.30 -17.32 -27.80
N LEU A 6 26.20 -17.81 -27.15
CA LEU A 6 25.40 -18.23 -26.30
C LEU A 6 25.25 -17.49 -25.18
N LEU A 7 25.96 -16.79 -24.72
CA LEU A 7 25.84 -16.13 -23.61
C LEU A 7 24.82 -15.21 -23.50
N ALA A 8 24.34 -14.66 -24.39
CA ALA A 8 23.33 -13.68 -24.35
C ALA A 8 22.14 -14.07 -23.57
N ALA A 9 21.83 -15.26 -23.62
CA ALA A 9 20.66 -15.73 -22.98
C ALA A 9 20.62 -15.43 -21.53
N LEU A 10 21.75 -15.42 -20.93
CA LEU A 10 21.75 -15.22 -19.58
C LEU A 10 21.37 -13.92 -19.16
N LEU A 11 21.66 -12.94 -19.90
CA LEU A 11 21.33 -11.65 -19.53
C LEU A 11 19.92 -11.42 -19.39
N ILE A 12 19.17 -12.04 -20.20
CA ILE A 12 17.75 -11.85 -20.19
C ILE A 12 17.16 -12.26 -18.90
N CYS A 13 17.62 -13.33 -18.37
CA CYS A 13 17.06 -13.79 -17.12
C CYS A 13 17.31 -12.81 -16.01
N ALA A 14 18.45 -12.22 -16.00
CA ALA A 14 18.76 -11.29 -14.96
C ALA A 14 17.87 -10.07 -15.06
N ALA A 15 17.58 -9.65 -16.25
CA ALA A 15 16.76 -8.48 -16.42
C ALA A 15 15.35 -8.73 -15.92
N GLY A 16 14.93 -9.96 -15.94
CA GLY A 16 13.61 -10.30 -15.50
C GLY A 16 13.45 -10.33 -14.00
N ALA A 17 14.51 -10.12 -13.27
CA ALA A 17 14.43 -10.19 -11.84
C ALA A 17 13.44 -9.19 -11.26
N GLY A 18 13.05 -8.23 -12.01
CA GLY A 18 12.00 -7.37 -11.59
C GLY A 18 12.36 -6.40 -10.49
N LEU A 19 11.65 -5.34 -10.42
CA LEU A 19 11.76 -4.34 -9.38
C LEU A 19 10.45 -4.28 -8.64
N ALA A 20 10.50 -4.12 -7.34
CA ALA A 20 9.30 -3.92 -6.55
C ALA A 20 8.67 -2.59 -6.93
N ASP A 21 7.36 -2.50 -6.88
CA ASP A 21 6.66 -1.24 -7.08
C ASP A 21 6.98 -0.32 -5.90
N PRO A 22 7.19 0.95 -6.14
CA PRO A 22 7.56 1.89 -5.06
C PRO A 22 6.52 2.01 -3.95
N VAL A 23 5.28 1.57 -4.16
CA VAL A 23 4.29 1.61 -3.08
C VAL A 23 4.48 0.46 -2.10
N GLU A 24 5.24 -0.57 -2.46
CA GLU A 24 5.46 -1.70 -1.56
C GLU A 24 6.29 -1.28 -0.36
N GLY A 25 5.94 -1.79 0.79
CA GLY A 25 6.64 -1.50 2.02
C GLY A 25 5.67 -1.35 3.17
N VAL A 26 6.15 -0.76 4.26
CA VAL A 26 5.37 -0.54 5.47
C VAL A 26 5.10 0.94 5.63
N TRP A 27 3.85 1.26 5.89
CA TRP A 27 3.36 2.63 5.98
C TRP A 27 2.68 2.89 7.31
N LYS A 28 2.94 4.07 7.88
CA LYS A 28 2.27 4.52 9.09
C LYS A 28 1.03 5.28 8.66
N THR A 29 -0.14 4.86 9.16
CA THR A 29 -1.39 5.53 8.82
C THR A 29 -1.51 6.88 9.51
N LYS A 30 -2.40 7.73 9.01
CA LYS A 30 -2.74 8.97 9.70
C LYS A 30 -3.40 8.61 11.02
N PRO A 31 -3.03 9.26 12.13
CA PRO A 31 -3.71 9.03 13.41
C PRO A 31 -5.21 9.35 13.32
N ASP A 32 -6.02 8.55 14.00
CA ASP A 32 -7.45 8.80 14.11
C ASP A 32 -7.73 9.87 15.17
N ASP A 33 -8.99 10.10 15.48
CA ASP A 33 -9.39 11.14 16.43
C ASP A 33 -8.87 10.92 17.83
N ASN A 34 -8.50 9.68 18.18
CA ASN A 34 -7.93 9.35 19.47
C ASN A 34 -6.40 9.28 19.43
N GLY A 35 -5.81 9.62 18.30
CA GLY A 35 -4.36 9.55 18.10
C GLY A 35 -3.84 8.17 17.79
N ASN A 36 -4.70 7.18 17.64
CA ASN A 36 -4.29 5.81 17.36
C ASN A 36 -3.92 5.68 15.88
N PHE A 37 -2.92 4.88 15.60
CA PHE A 37 -2.49 4.65 14.22
C PHE A 37 -1.99 3.21 14.05
N GLY A 38 -1.73 2.83 12.83
CA GLY A 38 -1.24 1.50 12.53
C GLY A 38 -0.11 1.51 11.53
N HIS A 39 0.56 0.36 11.42
CA HIS A 39 1.48 0.09 10.34
C HIS A 39 0.79 -0.86 9.38
N VAL A 40 0.76 -0.49 8.11
CA VAL A 40 0.14 -1.25 7.04
C VAL A 40 1.23 -1.70 6.08
N GLN A 41 1.30 -3.00 5.83
CA GLN A 41 2.24 -3.53 4.85
C GLN A 41 1.55 -3.65 3.51
N ILE A 42 2.07 -2.96 2.50
CA ILE A 42 1.55 -3.01 1.14
C ILE A 42 2.42 -3.93 0.30
N LYS A 43 1.79 -4.85 -0.39
CA LYS A 43 2.47 -5.79 -1.28
C LYS A 43 1.54 -6.27 -2.39
N PRO A 44 2.09 -6.90 -3.42
CA PRO A 44 1.26 -7.42 -4.51
C PRO A 44 0.23 -8.42 -4.01
N CYS A 45 -0.96 -8.35 -4.62
CA CYS A 45 -2.10 -9.15 -4.25
C CYS A 45 -2.80 -9.49 -5.56
N GLY A 46 -2.30 -10.51 -6.26
CA GLY A 46 -2.69 -10.77 -7.63
C GLY A 46 -2.14 -9.68 -8.55
N ALA A 47 -2.98 -9.15 -9.41
CA ALA A 47 -2.58 -8.09 -10.35
C ALA A 47 -2.65 -6.69 -9.75
N ALA A 48 -3.04 -6.58 -8.48
CA ALA A 48 -3.21 -5.31 -7.80
C ALA A 48 -2.39 -5.31 -6.50
N PHE A 49 -2.61 -4.32 -5.64
CA PHE A 49 -1.93 -4.21 -4.35
C PHE A 49 -2.92 -4.28 -3.21
N CYS A 50 -2.50 -4.90 -2.11
CA CYS A 50 -3.25 -4.96 -0.86
C CYS A 50 -2.38 -4.42 0.26
N GLY A 51 -3.00 -3.86 1.29
CA GLY A 51 -2.32 -3.43 2.49
C GLY A 51 -2.94 -4.06 3.71
N THR A 52 -2.13 -4.75 4.49
CA THR A 52 -2.56 -5.49 5.67
C THR A 52 -2.07 -4.78 6.93
N LEU A 53 -2.94 -4.64 7.92
CA LEU A 53 -2.54 -4.08 9.20
C LEU A 53 -1.65 -5.09 9.92
N ILE A 54 -0.41 -4.69 10.22
CA ILE A 54 0.55 -5.57 10.87
C ILE A 54 0.87 -5.15 12.31
N ARG A 55 0.67 -3.87 12.66
CA ARG A 55 0.88 -3.36 14.01
C ARG A 55 -0.11 -2.24 14.29
N ALA A 56 -0.47 -2.09 15.55
CA ALA A 56 -1.35 -1.02 16.01
C ALA A 56 -0.70 -0.29 17.18
N PHE A 57 -0.93 1.01 17.27
CA PHE A 57 -0.34 1.88 18.28
C PHE A 57 -1.38 2.82 18.85
N ASP A 58 -1.25 3.18 20.12
CA ASP A 58 -2.11 4.17 20.75
C ASP A 58 -1.59 5.59 20.50
N GLY A 59 -2.31 6.57 21.02
CA GLY A 59 -1.98 7.97 20.82
C GLY A 59 -0.65 8.41 21.45
N SER A 60 -0.09 7.61 22.35
CA SER A 60 1.23 7.90 22.93
C SER A 60 2.35 7.24 22.13
N GLY A 61 2.01 6.48 21.08
CA GLY A 61 2.99 5.76 20.29
C GLY A 61 3.35 4.39 20.82
N LYS A 62 2.60 3.91 21.84
CA LYS A 62 2.86 2.59 22.40
C LYS A 62 2.14 1.54 21.58
N GLU A 63 2.84 0.46 21.25
CA GLU A 63 2.24 -0.64 20.51
C GLU A 63 1.18 -1.35 21.36
N ILE A 64 0.03 -1.61 20.78
CA ILE A 64 -1.11 -2.22 21.46
C ILE A 64 -1.62 -3.42 20.68
N ALA A 65 -2.33 -4.29 21.35
CA ALA A 65 -3.03 -5.39 20.69
C ALA A 65 -4.25 -4.84 19.94
N SER A 66 -4.63 -5.48 18.86
CA SER A 66 -5.82 -5.11 18.10
C SER A 66 -6.37 -6.33 17.39
N ASP A 67 -7.70 -6.47 17.40
CA ASP A 67 -8.35 -7.54 16.68
C ASP A 67 -8.27 -7.35 15.17
N ASN A 68 -7.80 -6.19 14.73
CA ASN A 68 -7.69 -5.87 13.30
C ASN A 68 -6.36 -6.27 12.68
N ILE A 69 -5.40 -6.74 13.48
CA ILE A 69 -4.12 -7.23 12.96
C ILE A 69 -4.40 -8.39 12.01
N GLY A 70 -3.82 -8.32 10.82
CA GLY A 70 -4.01 -9.31 9.78
C GLY A 70 -5.14 -9.00 8.80
N LYS A 71 -5.93 -7.96 9.06
CA LYS A 71 -7.00 -7.57 8.15
C LYS A 71 -6.48 -6.63 7.07
N ASN A 72 -7.07 -6.74 5.89
CA ASN A 72 -6.76 -5.80 4.81
C ASN A 72 -7.42 -4.46 5.08
N ILE A 73 -6.62 -3.41 5.04
CA ILE A 73 -7.08 -2.03 5.15
C ILE A 73 -7.35 -1.46 3.76
N ILE A 74 -6.50 -1.81 2.79
CA ILE A 74 -6.71 -1.46 1.40
C ILE A 74 -6.58 -2.71 0.54
N TRP A 75 -7.27 -2.77 -0.58
CA TRP A 75 -7.16 -3.88 -1.53
C TRP A 75 -7.58 -3.46 -2.93
N ASP A 76 -7.26 -4.30 -3.90
CA ASP A 76 -7.58 -4.07 -5.32
C ASP A 76 -7.03 -2.77 -5.88
N MET A 77 -5.95 -2.24 -5.31
CA MET A 77 -5.35 -1.01 -5.81
C MET A 77 -4.53 -1.30 -7.06
N VAL A 78 -4.97 -0.77 -8.18
CA VAL A 78 -4.31 -0.97 -9.47
C VAL A 78 -3.34 0.18 -9.72
N ALA A 79 -2.12 -0.13 -10.13
CA ALA A 79 -1.12 0.88 -10.42
C ALA A 79 -1.36 1.52 -11.79
N TYR A 80 -1.30 2.83 -11.82
CA TYR A 80 -1.36 3.64 -13.03
C TYR A 80 -0.11 4.51 -13.12
N PRO A 81 0.14 5.21 -14.22
CA PRO A 81 1.33 6.04 -14.35
C PRO A 81 1.41 7.14 -13.29
N ASP A 82 2.62 7.60 -13.06
CA ASP A 82 2.90 8.77 -12.22
C ASP A 82 2.55 8.61 -10.74
N GLY A 83 2.65 7.39 -10.22
CA GLY A 83 2.43 7.15 -8.80
C GLY A 83 0.97 7.17 -8.38
N PHE A 84 0.06 7.00 -9.33
CA PHE A 84 -1.37 6.97 -9.04
C PHE A 84 -1.85 5.52 -8.94
N TYR A 85 -2.71 5.24 -7.97
CA TYR A 85 -3.30 3.93 -7.76
C TYR A 85 -4.81 4.11 -7.62
N ASP A 86 -5.60 3.29 -8.30
CA ASP A 86 -7.05 3.48 -8.34
C ASP A 86 -7.77 2.14 -8.40
N ASP A 87 -9.08 2.22 -8.47
CA ASP A 87 -10.00 1.06 -8.61
C ASP A 87 -10.01 0.15 -7.39
N GLY A 88 -9.49 0.62 -6.28
CA GLY A 88 -9.41 -0.16 -5.06
C GLY A 88 -10.45 0.22 -4.03
N LYS A 89 -10.24 -0.34 -2.84
CA LYS A 89 -11.10 -0.14 -1.68
C LYS A 89 -10.26 0.17 -0.46
N VAL A 90 -10.83 0.94 0.45
CA VAL A 90 -10.25 1.17 1.77
C VAL A 90 -11.31 0.90 2.82
N TRP A 91 -10.92 0.22 3.89
CA TRP A 91 -11.78 -0.02 5.04
C TRP A 91 -11.35 0.87 6.19
N SER A 92 -12.32 1.56 6.79
CA SER A 92 -12.09 2.41 7.95
C SER A 92 -12.51 1.65 9.21
N PRO A 93 -11.56 1.21 10.05
CA PRO A 93 -11.88 0.41 11.24
C PRO A 93 -12.77 1.14 12.23
N ASP A 94 -12.58 2.43 12.42
CA ASP A 94 -13.32 3.21 13.39
C ASP A 94 -14.77 3.45 12.98
N ARG A 95 -15.06 3.38 11.69
CA ARG A 95 -16.44 3.53 11.18
C ARG A 95 -17.03 2.22 10.70
N ASP A 96 -16.19 1.19 10.59
CA ASP A 96 -16.54 -0.11 10.01
C ASP A 96 -17.24 0.07 8.66
N LYS A 97 -16.63 0.87 7.81
CA LYS A 97 -17.14 1.14 6.46
C LYS A 97 -16.05 0.98 5.43
N THR A 98 -16.46 0.48 4.27
CA THR A 98 -15.58 0.32 3.11
C THR A 98 -15.95 1.34 2.07
N TYR A 99 -14.94 2.02 1.54
CA TYR A 99 -15.09 3.03 0.50
C TYR A 99 -14.32 2.64 -0.73
N ASN A 100 -14.76 3.13 -1.89
CA ASN A 100 -13.90 3.10 -3.07
C ASN A 100 -12.70 3.99 -2.74
N SER A 101 -11.54 3.66 -3.27
CA SER A 101 -10.33 4.37 -2.87
C SER A 101 -9.36 4.54 -4.01
N ASP A 102 -8.63 5.64 -3.96
CA ASP A 102 -7.46 5.82 -4.77
C ASP A 102 -6.31 6.32 -3.88
N MET A 103 -5.11 6.27 -4.42
CA MET A 103 -3.92 6.69 -3.69
C MET A 103 -2.98 7.43 -4.64
N THR A 104 -2.22 8.36 -4.08
CA THR A 104 -1.15 9.04 -4.81
C THR A 104 0.13 8.93 -4.01
N LEU A 105 1.15 8.38 -4.63
CA LEU A 105 2.46 8.23 -4.04
C LEU A 105 3.37 9.39 -4.44
N ALA A 106 3.97 10.03 -3.46
CA ALA A 106 4.95 11.08 -3.69
C ALA A 106 6.10 10.87 -2.71
N GLY A 107 7.18 10.25 -3.17
CA GLY A 107 8.33 9.93 -2.31
C GLY A 107 7.93 8.99 -1.18
N ASN A 108 8.11 9.44 0.03
CA ASN A 108 7.79 8.65 1.24
C ASN A 108 6.44 9.01 1.84
N LYS A 109 5.56 9.62 1.04
CA LYS A 109 4.21 9.98 1.45
C LYS A 109 3.21 9.31 0.53
N LEU A 110 2.13 8.80 1.09
CA LEU A 110 1.08 8.14 0.36
C LEU A 110 -0.27 8.76 0.76
N ALA A 111 -0.85 9.52 -0.15
CA ALA A 111 -2.15 10.14 0.11
C ALA A 111 -3.24 9.13 -0.24
N VAL A 112 -4.08 8.79 0.72
CA VAL A 112 -5.15 7.80 0.54
C VAL A 112 -6.49 8.53 0.59
N ARG A 113 -7.34 8.30 -0.41
CA ARG A 113 -8.68 8.89 -0.44
C ARG A 113 -9.73 7.80 -0.36
N GLY A 114 -10.84 8.13 0.29
CA GLY A 114 -12.03 7.29 0.27
C GLY A 114 -13.13 8.00 -0.49
N CYS A 115 -13.82 7.29 -1.36
CA CYS A 115 -14.85 7.86 -2.24
C CYS A 115 -16.18 7.15 -2.06
N MET A 116 -17.27 7.92 -2.05
CA MET A 116 -18.61 7.39 -1.97
C MET A 116 -19.52 8.27 -2.82
N LEU A 117 -20.30 7.64 -3.69
CA LEU A 117 -21.22 8.33 -4.60
C LEU A 117 -20.54 9.43 -5.43
N GLY A 118 -19.33 9.16 -5.88
CA GLY A 118 -18.59 10.09 -6.72
C GLY A 118 -17.88 11.21 -5.97
N ILE A 119 -18.03 11.28 -4.65
CA ILE A 119 -17.37 12.29 -3.85
C ILE A 119 -16.21 11.63 -3.11
N CYS A 120 -15.00 12.15 -3.31
CA CYS A 120 -13.80 11.64 -2.66
C CYS A 120 -13.36 12.58 -1.54
N ARG A 121 -12.94 11.99 -0.42
CA ARG A 121 -12.43 12.74 0.72
C ARG A 121 -11.05 12.26 1.09
N ASP A 122 -10.25 13.16 1.60
CA ASP A 122 -8.93 12.85 2.06
C ASP A 122 -9.03 11.90 3.26
N GLY A 123 -8.50 10.71 3.10
CA GLY A 123 -8.41 9.72 4.18
C GLY A 123 -7.12 9.82 4.96
N GLY A 124 -6.31 10.81 4.64
CA GLY A 124 -5.05 11.07 5.31
C GLY A 124 -3.85 10.69 4.47
N THR A 125 -2.73 11.23 4.86
CA THR A 125 -1.45 10.93 4.23
C THR A 125 -0.68 9.98 5.14
N TRP A 126 -0.29 8.85 4.57
CA TRP A 126 0.50 7.86 5.27
C TRP A 126 1.98 8.14 5.04
N SER A 127 2.80 7.78 6.00
CA SER A 127 4.25 8.01 5.92
C SER A 127 4.98 6.68 5.85
N ARG A 128 6.02 6.61 5.03
CA ARG A 128 6.79 5.37 4.89
C ARG A 128 7.56 5.06 6.17
N VAL A 129 7.44 3.82 6.63
CA VAL A 129 8.23 3.30 7.73
C VAL A 129 9.45 2.59 7.17
N LYS A 130 9.22 1.75 6.16
CA LYS A 130 10.31 1.08 5.45
C LYS A 130 9.84 0.40 4.18
#